data_a43f77a857d5f7e5f7de0263b0e8b58c
#
_entry.id   a43f77a857d5f7e5f7de0263b0e8b58c
#
_cell.length_a   1.000
_cell.length_b   1.000
_cell.length_c   1.000
_cell.angle_alpha   90.00
_cell.angle_beta   90.00
_cell.angle_gamma   90.00
#
_symmetry.space_group_name_H-M   'P 1'
#
loop_
_entity.id
_entity.type
_entity.pdbx_description
1 polymer ?
#
loop_
_entity_poly.entity_id
_entity_poly.type
_entity_poly.pdbx_seq_one_letter_code
_entity_poly.pdbx_strand_id
1 'polypeptide(L)'
;MKRTGVPASITLAQGILESGNGQSRLATEGNNHFGIKCHEGWKGKTMFVDDDKPDECFRVYRNPKQSFVDHSEFLLSRSRYDGLFILDPRDYQSWAKGLKAAGYATSPTYAEKLIKIIEEEELYRFDQQVIKPATKGLKAHSRYKMTPNGAGYVLLEEGETIEQVAFDLNLKLDKILDFNDASYAWIPRPGDRIYVTPKKKNWDRKLREISTCRMVAGESTWDVAQRYGIQLEALYRMNAWPVGYQPG
;
A
#
# COMPACT_ATOMS: atom_id res chain seq x y z
N MET A 1 4.15 7.15 3.76
CA MET A 1 3.33 5.95 3.90
C MET A 1 2.09 5.97 3.03
N LYS A 2 1.03 6.78 3.27
CA LYS A 2 -0.26 6.72 2.51
C LYS A 2 -0.13 6.79 0.98
N ARG A 3 0.88 7.44 0.45
CA ARG A 3 1.07 7.65 -1.01
C ARG A 3 2.09 6.70 -1.61
N THR A 4 3.06 6.25 -0.83
CA THR A 4 4.26 5.57 -1.35
C THR A 4 4.47 4.18 -0.75
N GLY A 5 3.71 3.76 0.25
CA GLY A 5 3.91 2.50 0.95
C GLY A 5 5.10 2.46 1.93
N VAL A 6 6.06 3.38 1.80
CA VAL A 6 7.22 3.42 2.71
C VAL A 6 6.73 3.72 4.13
N PRO A 7 7.12 2.93 5.16
CA PRO A 7 6.76 3.19 6.56
C PRO A 7 7.13 4.59 7.01
N ALA A 8 6.26 5.22 7.78
CA ALA A 8 6.53 6.54 8.32
C ALA A 8 7.71 6.49 9.30
N SER A 9 7.78 5.44 10.14
CA SER A 9 8.89 5.20 11.06
C SER A 9 10.23 5.15 10.35
N ILE A 10 10.31 4.38 9.27
CA ILE A 10 11.53 4.26 8.44
C ILE A 10 11.91 5.61 7.86
N THR A 11 10.97 6.31 7.22
CA THR A 11 11.25 7.60 6.59
C THR A 11 11.71 8.64 7.63
N LEU A 12 11.09 8.67 8.81
CA LEU A 12 11.48 9.57 9.90
C LEU A 12 12.85 9.21 10.47
N ALA A 13 13.10 7.94 10.75
CA ALA A 13 14.39 7.49 11.29
C ALA A 13 15.56 7.76 10.32
N GLN A 14 15.34 7.54 9.01
CA GLN A 14 16.32 7.91 7.98
C GLN A 14 16.55 9.43 7.96
N GLY A 15 15.48 10.24 8.00
CA GLY A 15 15.61 11.69 8.08
C GLY A 15 16.38 12.17 9.30
N ILE A 16 16.18 11.56 10.47
CA ILE A 16 16.92 11.85 11.70
C ILE A 16 18.41 11.46 11.51
N LEU A 17 18.66 10.24 11.03
CA LEU A 17 20.03 9.71 10.91
C LEU A 17 20.86 10.48 9.88
N GLU A 18 20.32 10.68 8.67
CA GLU A 18 21.03 11.30 7.54
C GLU A 18 21.23 12.80 7.73
N SER A 19 20.35 13.47 8.47
CA SER A 19 20.45 14.90 8.69
C SER A 19 21.15 15.31 10.00
N GLY A 20 21.61 14.34 10.81
CA GLY A 20 22.10 14.64 12.16
C GLY A 20 21.03 15.38 13.00
N ASN A 21 19.85 14.78 13.15
CA ASN A 21 18.69 15.40 13.83
C ASN A 21 18.23 16.73 13.17
N GLY A 22 18.37 16.87 11.87
CA GLY A 22 18.01 18.10 11.16
C GLY A 22 19.02 19.24 11.27
N GLN A 23 20.21 18.98 11.83
CA GLN A 23 21.22 20.01 12.09
C GLN A 23 22.30 20.08 11.01
N SER A 24 22.36 19.13 10.08
CA SER A 24 23.32 19.18 8.99
C SER A 24 23.12 20.41 8.10
N ARG A 25 24.16 20.91 7.46
CA ARG A 25 24.10 22.02 6.53
C ARG A 25 23.10 21.78 5.40
N LEU A 26 23.05 20.54 4.87
CA LEU A 26 22.08 20.14 3.85
C LEU A 26 20.63 20.28 4.36
N ALA A 27 20.37 19.95 5.63
CA ALA A 27 19.03 20.05 6.20
C ALA A 27 18.65 21.50 6.50
N THR A 28 19.55 22.30 7.08
CA THR A 28 19.26 23.66 7.55
C THR A 28 19.20 24.69 6.42
N GLU A 29 20.13 24.63 5.46
CA GLU A 29 20.21 25.57 4.35
C GLU A 29 19.46 25.06 3.10
N GLY A 30 19.49 23.73 2.86
CA GLY A 30 18.93 23.11 1.67
C GLY A 30 17.58 22.43 1.86
N ASN A 31 17.05 22.33 3.09
CA ASN A 31 15.88 21.51 3.44
C ASN A 31 16.01 20.05 2.96
N ASN A 32 17.26 19.57 2.79
CA ASN A 32 17.57 18.25 2.26
C ASN A 32 17.96 17.32 3.42
N HIS A 33 16.97 16.65 4.00
CA HIS A 33 17.14 15.80 5.18
C HIS A 33 17.71 14.41 4.89
N PHE A 34 17.95 14.08 3.63
CA PHE A 34 18.40 12.74 3.20
C PHE A 34 19.69 12.76 2.38
N GLY A 35 20.33 13.92 2.23
CA GLY A 35 21.52 14.03 1.40
C GLY A 35 21.29 13.60 -0.06
N ILE A 36 20.13 13.94 -0.63
CA ILE A 36 19.83 13.53 -2.01
C ILE A 36 20.66 14.37 -2.97
N LYS A 37 21.55 13.69 -3.71
CA LYS A 37 22.42 14.30 -4.71
C LYS A 37 21.65 14.71 -5.96
N CYS A 38 22.19 15.68 -6.73
CA CYS A 38 21.66 16.04 -8.04
C CYS A 38 21.87 14.86 -9.00
N HIS A 39 20.80 14.18 -9.35
CA HIS A 39 20.84 13.19 -10.41
C HIS A 39 20.45 13.82 -11.75
N GLU A 40 20.75 13.14 -12.83
CA GLU A 40 20.34 13.55 -14.17
C GLU A 40 18.83 13.89 -14.21
N GLY A 41 18.50 15.01 -14.85
CA GLY A 41 17.11 15.51 -14.93
C GLY A 41 16.67 16.41 -13.77
N TRP A 42 17.47 16.65 -12.71
CA TRP A 42 17.13 17.61 -11.68
C TRP A 42 17.16 19.06 -12.21
N LYS A 43 16.04 19.78 -12.08
CA LYS A 43 15.89 21.19 -12.54
C LYS A 43 15.66 22.16 -11.38
N GLY A 44 15.72 21.68 -10.13
CA GLY A 44 15.54 22.51 -8.95
C GLY A 44 16.82 23.25 -8.55
N LYS A 45 16.73 24.00 -7.43
CA LYS A 45 17.90 24.65 -6.83
C LYS A 45 18.89 23.58 -6.34
N THR A 46 20.18 23.96 -6.32
CA THR A 46 21.28 23.08 -5.91
C THR A 46 22.18 23.79 -4.91
N MET A 47 22.89 23.02 -4.11
CA MET A 47 24.03 23.48 -3.31
C MET A 47 25.16 22.47 -3.41
N PHE A 48 26.37 22.93 -3.21
CA PHE A 48 27.58 22.13 -3.30
C PHE A 48 28.19 21.96 -1.92
N VAL A 49 28.48 20.72 -1.55
CA VAL A 49 29.03 20.36 -0.23
C VAL A 49 30.03 19.21 -0.45
N ASP A 50 31.12 19.23 0.30
CA ASP A 50 32.06 18.11 0.34
C ASP A 50 31.42 16.94 1.09
N ASP A 51 31.38 15.77 0.47
CA ASP A 51 30.88 14.52 1.02
C ASP A 51 31.87 13.40 0.67
N ASP A 52 31.49 12.36 -0.06
CA ASP A 52 32.43 11.33 -0.55
C ASP A 52 33.53 11.90 -1.46
N LYS A 53 33.19 13.00 -2.13
CA LYS A 53 34.11 13.77 -3.01
C LYS A 53 33.94 15.27 -2.71
N PRO A 54 34.98 16.07 -3.00
CA PRO A 54 34.84 17.52 -2.95
C PRO A 54 33.78 18.02 -3.92
N ASP A 55 33.05 19.08 -3.52
CA ASP A 55 32.14 19.85 -4.36
C ASP A 55 31.01 19.03 -5.00
N GLU A 56 30.40 18.10 -4.24
CA GLU A 56 29.29 17.30 -4.74
C GLU A 56 27.99 18.09 -4.75
N CYS A 57 27.18 17.90 -5.80
CA CYS A 57 25.91 18.58 -6.01
C CYS A 57 24.77 17.93 -5.23
N PHE A 58 24.09 18.69 -4.40
CA PHE A 58 22.92 18.27 -3.64
C PHE A 58 21.69 19.09 -4.00
N ARG A 59 20.50 18.44 -3.95
CA ARG A 59 19.20 19.09 -4.19
C ARG A 59 18.88 20.06 -3.07
N VAL A 60 18.28 21.21 -3.42
CA VAL A 60 17.74 22.19 -2.47
C VAL A 60 16.21 22.24 -2.65
N TYR A 61 15.50 22.12 -1.54
CA TYR A 61 14.03 22.11 -1.52
C TYR A 61 13.47 23.40 -0.90
N ARG A 62 12.22 23.72 -1.22
CA ARG A 62 11.51 24.88 -0.67
C ARG A 62 11.19 24.73 0.81
N ASN A 63 11.00 23.49 1.25
CA ASN A 63 10.70 23.14 2.63
C ASN A 63 11.07 21.65 2.89
N PRO A 64 11.22 21.24 4.16
CA PRO A 64 11.57 19.88 4.53
C PRO A 64 10.63 18.81 3.92
N LYS A 65 9.32 19.08 3.89
CA LYS A 65 8.33 18.12 3.36
C LYS A 65 8.64 17.65 1.94
N GLN A 66 9.21 18.53 1.11
CA GLN A 66 9.58 18.15 -0.26
C GLN A 66 10.71 17.12 -0.28
N SER A 67 11.71 17.23 0.60
CA SER A 67 12.78 16.22 0.68
C SER A 67 12.25 14.86 1.15
N PHE A 68 11.28 14.84 2.08
CA PHE A 68 10.63 13.61 2.52
C PHE A 68 9.79 12.94 1.42
N VAL A 69 9.15 13.75 0.58
CA VAL A 69 8.41 13.25 -0.59
C VAL A 69 9.37 12.68 -1.62
N ASP A 70 10.42 13.44 -1.96
CA ASP A 70 11.41 13.03 -2.97
C ASP A 70 12.18 11.76 -2.54
N HIS A 71 12.51 11.64 -1.25
CA HIS A 71 13.11 10.43 -0.69
C HIS A 71 12.21 9.20 -0.88
N SER A 72 10.93 9.34 -0.59
CA SER A 72 9.99 8.22 -0.78
C SER A 72 9.84 7.84 -2.25
N GLU A 73 9.82 8.83 -3.16
CA GLU A 73 9.81 8.60 -4.61
C GLU A 73 11.14 7.99 -5.11
N PHE A 74 12.25 8.37 -4.52
CA PHE A 74 13.56 7.77 -4.80
C PHE A 74 13.57 6.26 -4.49
N LEU A 75 12.98 5.83 -3.37
CA LEU A 75 12.87 4.40 -3.06
C LEU A 75 11.94 3.68 -4.03
N LEU A 76 10.80 4.28 -4.38
CA LEU A 76 9.83 3.70 -5.34
C LEU A 76 10.39 3.56 -6.76
N SER A 77 11.27 4.48 -7.19
CA SER A 77 11.75 4.55 -8.57
C SER A 77 12.91 3.61 -8.89
N ARG A 78 13.42 2.85 -7.92
CA ARG A 78 14.62 2.04 -8.09
C ARG A 78 14.35 0.58 -7.79
N SER A 79 14.48 -0.28 -8.81
CA SER A 79 14.18 -1.71 -8.77
C SER A 79 14.90 -2.47 -7.65
N ARG A 80 16.09 -2.01 -7.21
CA ARG A 80 16.79 -2.65 -6.08
C ARG A 80 16.01 -2.60 -4.76
N TYR A 81 15.01 -1.73 -4.64
CA TYR A 81 14.16 -1.60 -3.45
C TYR A 81 12.79 -2.29 -3.61
N ASP A 82 12.46 -2.85 -4.77
CA ASP A 82 11.14 -3.46 -5.03
C ASP A 82 10.77 -4.51 -3.99
N GLY A 83 11.76 -5.31 -3.55
CA GLY A 83 11.59 -6.31 -2.51
C GLY A 83 11.18 -5.77 -1.12
N LEU A 84 11.32 -4.46 -0.87
CA LEU A 84 10.85 -3.85 0.38
C LEU A 84 9.33 -3.68 0.39
N PHE A 85 8.74 -3.47 -0.77
CA PHE A 85 7.31 -3.15 -0.89
C PHE A 85 6.39 -4.35 -0.75
N ILE A 86 6.95 -5.57 -0.66
CA ILE A 86 6.21 -6.79 -0.30
C ILE A 86 6.16 -7.01 1.23
N LEU A 87 6.95 -6.26 2.01
CA LEU A 87 6.98 -6.36 3.47
C LEU A 87 5.77 -5.65 4.09
N ASP A 88 5.30 -6.13 5.26
CA ASP A 88 4.30 -5.37 6.04
C ASP A 88 4.88 -3.98 6.37
N PRO A 89 4.23 -2.87 5.98
CA PRO A 89 4.74 -1.53 6.27
C PRO A 89 4.77 -1.20 7.78
N ARG A 90 4.28 -2.08 8.65
CA ARG A 90 4.41 -1.95 10.11
C ARG A 90 5.59 -2.73 10.66
N ASP A 91 6.19 -3.59 9.84
CA ASP A 91 7.41 -4.34 10.20
C ASP A 91 8.65 -3.52 9.86
N TYR A 92 8.86 -2.45 10.64
CA TYR A 92 10.02 -1.57 10.46
C TYR A 92 11.35 -2.30 10.59
N GLN A 93 11.41 -3.42 11.33
CA GLN A 93 12.63 -4.21 11.50
C GLN A 93 13.02 -4.90 10.19
N SER A 94 12.08 -5.55 9.51
CA SER A 94 12.32 -6.14 8.19
C SER A 94 12.62 -5.07 7.14
N TRP A 95 11.94 -3.92 7.19
CA TRP A 95 12.24 -2.78 6.34
C TRP A 95 13.66 -2.23 6.52
N ALA A 96 14.12 -2.04 7.76
CA ALA A 96 15.48 -1.56 8.05
C ALA A 96 16.55 -2.53 7.54
N LYS A 97 16.36 -3.83 7.79
CA LYS A 97 17.25 -4.88 7.29
C LYS A 97 17.25 -4.96 5.76
N GLY A 98 16.07 -4.86 5.16
CA GLY A 98 15.89 -4.86 3.71
C GLY A 98 16.56 -3.67 3.03
N LEU A 99 16.45 -2.45 3.58
CA LEU A 99 17.18 -1.26 3.10
C LEU A 99 18.68 -1.49 3.10
N LYS A 100 19.22 -2.05 4.18
CA LYS A 100 20.65 -2.40 4.26
C LYS A 100 21.03 -3.44 3.21
N ALA A 101 20.25 -4.50 3.07
CA ALA A 101 20.47 -5.56 2.06
C ALA A 101 20.40 -5.02 0.63
N ALA A 102 19.48 -4.09 0.36
CA ALA A 102 19.35 -3.41 -0.93
C ALA A 102 20.46 -2.36 -1.20
N GLY A 103 21.41 -2.19 -0.28
CA GLY A 103 22.55 -1.28 -0.44
C GLY A 103 22.20 0.20 -0.32
N TYR A 104 21.22 0.55 0.53
CA TYR A 104 20.92 1.96 0.82
C TYR A 104 22.11 2.66 1.47
N ALA A 105 22.79 2.00 2.40
CA ALA A 105 23.99 2.50 3.07
C ALA A 105 25.08 1.42 3.15
N THR A 106 26.35 1.87 3.17
CA THR A 106 27.51 0.99 3.27
C THR A 106 27.77 0.49 4.69
N SER A 107 27.43 1.29 5.71
CA SER A 107 27.63 0.95 7.12
C SER A 107 27.03 -0.41 7.49
N PRO A 108 27.80 -1.32 8.09
CA PRO A 108 27.28 -2.64 8.53
C PRO A 108 26.20 -2.55 9.58
N THR A 109 26.19 -1.51 10.39
CA THR A 109 25.24 -1.27 11.51
C THR A 109 24.08 -0.34 11.12
N TYR A 110 23.82 -0.16 9.81
CA TYR A 110 22.78 0.77 9.38
C TYR A 110 21.39 0.38 9.85
N ALA A 111 21.04 -0.91 9.70
CA ALA A 111 19.73 -1.41 10.10
C ALA A 111 19.51 -1.27 11.62
N GLU A 112 20.51 -1.61 12.43
CA GLU A 112 20.46 -1.50 13.90
C GLU A 112 20.30 -0.03 14.33
N LYS A 113 20.98 0.90 13.66
CA LYS A 113 20.83 2.33 13.96
C LYS A 113 19.42 2.82 13.66
N LEU A 114 18.82 2.42 12.54
CA LEU A 114 17.44 2.77 12.22
C LEU A 114 16.47 2.20 13.23
N ILE A 115 16.60 0.91 13.56
CA ILE A 115 15.73 0.23 14.52
C ILE A 115 15.83 0.93 15.88
N LYS A 116 17.04 1.23 16.33
CA LYS A 116 17.28 1.95 17.60
C LYS A 116 16.57 3.30 17.63
N ILE A 117 16.72 4.13 16.58
CA ILE A 117 16.05 5.43 16.50
C ILE A 117 14.52 5.25 16.51
N ILE A 118 13.99 4.26 15.77
CA ILE A 118 12.55 4.00 15.73
C ILE A 118 12.01 3.64 17.10
N GLU A 119 12.74 2.85 17.87
CA GLU A 119 12.34 2.39 19.20
C GLU A 119 12.50 3.51 20.25
N GLU A 120 13.63 4.22 20.28
CA GLU A 120 13.89 5.30 21.23
C GLU A 120 12.92 6.49 21.06
N GLU A 121 12.59 6.83 19.81
CA GLU A 121 11.66 7.93 19.46
C GLU A 121 10.21 7.46 19.28
N GLU A 122 9.95 6.17 19.53
CA GLU A 122 8.65 5.50 19.40
C GLU A 122 7.98 5.75 18.02
N LEU A 123 8.77 5.87 16.95
CA LEU A 123 8.30 6.26 15.61
C LEU A 123 7.36 5.21 15.00
N TYR A 124 7.42 3.97 15.43
CA TYR A 124 6.51 2.89 15.03
C TYR A 124 5.03 3.23 15.25
N ARG A 125 4.72 4.16 16.16
CA ARG A 125 3.35 4.64 16.39
C ARG A 125 2.74 5.33 15.17
N PHE A 126 3.56 5.94 14.33
CA PHE A 126 3.10 6.59 13.11
C PHE A 126 2.70 5.58 12.01
N ASP A 127 3.23 4.36 12.06
CA ASP A 127 2.85 3.29 11.13
C ASP A 127 1.48 2.71 11.52
N GLN A 128 1.13 2.71 12.80
CA GLN A 128 -0.15 2.23 13.30
C GLN A 128 -1.33 3.18 13.02
N GLN A 129 -1.08 4.49 12.93
CA GLN A 129 -2.12 5.50 12.73
C GLN A 129 -2.70 5.51 11.30
N VAL A 130 -2.13 4.78 10.38
CA VAL A 130 -2.49 4.84 8.96
C VAL A 130 -3.66 3.93 8.58
N ILE A 131 -4.12 3.08 9.49
CA ILE A 131 -5.18 2.11 9.21
C ILE A 131 -6.54 2.59 9.74
N LYS A 132 -7.02 3.71 9.24
CA LYS A 132 -8.46 3.85 9.01
C LYS A 132 -8.69 3.48 7.55
N PRO A 133 -9.52 2.49 7.23
CA PRO A 133 -9.87 2.23 5.84
C PRO A 133 -10.45 3.51 5.27
N ALA A 134 -9.70 4.15 4.39
CA ALA A 134 -10.14 5.36 3.73
C ALA A 134 -11.15 4.96 2.65
N THR A 135 -12.37 4.58 3.06
CA THR A 135 -13.50 4.42 2.12
C THR A 135 -13.68 5.66 1.23
N LYS A 136 -13.22 6.81 1.69
CA LYS A 136 -13.19 8.05 0.91
C LYS A 136 -12.07 8.07 -0.15
N GLY A 137 -10.92 7.44 0.08
CA GLY A 137 -9.81 7.32 -0.88
C GLY A 137 -10.06 6.25 -1.95
N LEU A 138 -10.70 5.13 -1.58
CA LEU A 138 -11.03 4.05 -2.51
C LEU A 138 -11.93 4.54 -3.65
N LYS A 139 -12.94 5.37 -3.36
CA LYS A 139 -13.82 5.94 -4.39
C LYS A 139 -13.12 6.89 -5.36
N ALA A 140 -12.00 7.48 -4.96
CA ALA A 140 -11.19 8.35 -5.81
C ALA A 140 -10.15 7.58 -6.64
N HIS A 141 -9.99 6.27 -6.40
CA HIS A 141 -9.08 5.44 -7.19
C HIS A 141 -9.67 5.20 -8.58
N SER A 142 -8.90 5.43 -9.64
CA SER A 142 -9.37 5.37 -11.03
C SER A 142 -9.98 4.02 -11.43
N ARG A 143 -9.53 2.92 -10.80
CA ARG A 143 -10.00 1.55 -11.04
C ARG A 143 -11.18 1.12 -10.17
N TYR A 144 -11.57 1.96 -9.20
CA TYR A 144 -12.67 1.61 -8.29
C TYR A 144 -14.00 1.61 -9.01
N LYS A 145 -14.71 0.50 -8.90
CA LYS A 145 -16.05 0.28 -9.43
C LYS A 145 -16.98 -0.15 -8.31
N MET A 146 -18.27 -0.05 -8.55
CA MET A 146 -19.31 -0.51 -7.61
C MET A 146 -20.28 -1.43 -8.31
N THR A 147 -20.71 -2.48 -7.61
CA THR A 147 -21.88 -3.28 -8.04
C THR A 147 -23.14 -2.45 -7.89
N PRO A 148 -24.25 -2.82 -8.59
CA PRO A 148 -25.55 -2.18 -8.37
C PRO A 148 -25.97 -2.20 -6.90
N ASN A 149 -25.63 -3.25 -6.16
CA ASN A 149 -25.91 -3.40 -4.74
C ASN A 149 -24.96 -2.59 -3.82
N GLY A 150 -24.04 -1.81 -4.38
CA GLY A 150 -23.18 -0.87 -3.67
C GLY A 150 -21.97 -1.48 -2.96
N ALA A 151 -21.50 -2.66 -3.39
CA ALA A 151 -20.22 -3.21 -2.97
C ALA A 151 -19.10 -2.72 -3.92
N GLY A 152 -18.01 -2.20 -3.35
CA GLY A 152 -16.89 -1.65 -4.11
C GLY A 152 -15.86 -2.71 -4.47
N TYR A 153 -15.37 -2.68 -5.71
CA TYR A 153 -14.38 -3.61 -6.22
C TYR A 153 -13.42 -2.95 -7.21
N VAL A 154 -12.31 -3.61 -7.47
CA VAL A 154 -11.42 -3.38 -8.62
C VAL A 154 -11.40 -4.63 -9.48
N LEU A 155 -11.06 -4.50 -10.77
CA LEU A 155 -10.75 -5.66 -11.61
C LEU A 155 -9.25 -5.96 -11.48
N LEU A 156 -8.92 -7.25 -11.31
CA LEU A 156 -7.53 -7.69 -11.31
C LEU A 156 -6.94 -7.51 -12.71
N GLU A 157 -5.76 -6.90 -12.79
CA GLU A 157 -5.04 -6.72 -14.05
C GLU A 157 -4.11 -7.89 -14.36
N GLU A 158 -3.63 -7.97 -15.61
CA GLU A 158 -2.67 -9.00 -16.02
C GLU A 158 -1.36 -8.86 -15.23
N GLY A 159 -0.88 -9.96 -14.65
CA GLY A 159 0.34 -9.97 -13.83
C GLY A 159 0.19 -9.37 -12.42
N GLU A 160 -0.99 -8.89 -12.05
CA GLU A 160 -1.27 -8.35 -10.72
C GLU A 160 -1.70 -9.46 -9.74
N THR A 161 -1.36 -9.32 -8.46
CA THR A 161 -1.79 -10.23 -7.39
C THR A 161 -2.71 -9.51 -6.40
N ILE A 162 -3.46 -10.29 -5.59
CA ILE A 162 -4.32 -9.71 -4.55
C ILE A 162 -3.52 -8.99 -3.46
N GLU A 163 -2.28 -9.40 -3.22
CA GLU A 163 -1.34 -8.73 -2.32
C GLU A 163 -0.99 -7.34 -2.87
N GLN A 164 -0.76 -7.23 -4.18
CA GLN A 164 -0.51 -5.95 -4.84
C GLN A 164 -1.75 -5.06 -4.76
N VAL A 165 -2.94 -5.58 -5.02
CA VAL A 165 -4.21 -4.84 -4.84
C VAL A 165 -4.38 -4.37 -3.39
N ALA A 166 -4.08 -5.25 -2.42
CA ALA A 166 -4.13 -4.92 -1.00
C ALA A 166 -3.18 -3.76 -0.67
N PHE A 167 -1.96 -3.84 -1.19
CA PHE A 167 -0.93 -2.84 -1.00
C PHE A 167 -1.34 -1.49 -1.60
N ASP A 168 -1.73 -1.45 -2.89
CA ASP A 168 -2.06 -0.21 -3.61
C ASP A 168 -3.25 0.53 -2.99
N LEU A 169 -4.20 -0.23 -2.45
CA LEU A 169 -5.39 0.31 -1.80
C LEU A 169 -5.25 0.50 -0.29
N ASN A 170 -4.06 0.19 0.25
CA ASN A 170 -3.77 0.25 1.70
C ASN A 170 -4.80 -0.54 2.53
N LEU A 171 -5.08 -1.77 2.09
CA LEU A 171 -5.94 -2.71 2.76
C LEU A 171 -5.11 -3.89 3.28
N LYS A 172 -5.57 -4.52 4.37
CA LYS A 172 -5.00 -5.80 4.80
C LYS A 172 -5.49 -6.91 3.87
N LEU A 173 -4.60 -7.84 3.51
CA LEU A 173 -4.95 -9.01 2.71
C LEU A 173 -6.09 -9.80 3.33
N ASP A 174 -6.07 -10.05 4.66
CA ASP A 174 -7.15 -10.70 5.39
C ASP A 174 -8.52 -10.04 5.13
N LYS A 175 -8.55 -8.69 5.07
CA LYS A 175 -9.78 -7.96 4.79
C LYS A 175 -10.24 -8.13 3.35
N ILE A 176 -9.32 -8.18 2.40
CA ILE A 176 -9.67 -8.51 1.02
C ILE A 176 -10.24 -9.92 0.94
N LEU A 177 -9.59 -10.90 1.57
CA LEU A 177 -10.09 -12.27 1.60
C LEU A 177 -11.49 -12.35 2.24
N ASP A 178 -11.70 -11.71 3.40
CA ASP A 178 -13.02 -11.61 4.05
C ASP A 178 -14.08 -11.00 3.12
N PHE A 179 -13.73 -9.90 2.42
CA PHE A 179 -14.67 -9.22 1.53
C PHE A 179 -15.04 -10.05 0.31
N ASN A 180 -14.19 -11.00 -0.04
CA ASN A 180 -14.38 -11.88 -1.20
C ASN A 180 -14.94 -13.26 -0.85
N ASP A 181 -15.24 -13.54 0.44
CA ASP A 181 -15.58 -14.88 0.96
C ASP A 181 -14.56 -15.93 0.50
N ALA A 182 -13.27 -15.59 0.58
CA ALA A 182 -12.17 -16.37 0.05
C ALA A 182 -11.13 -16.72 1.14
N SER A 183 -10.34 -17.74 0.88
CA SER A 183 -9.21 -18.15 1.72
C SER A 183 -7.88 -17.79 1.06
N TYR A 184 -6.77 -17.99 1.78
CA TYR A 184 -5.42 -17.84 1.25
C TYR A 184 -5.09 -18.79 0.07
N ALA A 185 -5.89 -19.83 -0.15
CA ALA A 185 -5.76 -20.72 -1.32
C ALA A 185 -6.42 -20.16 -2.58
N TRP A 186 -7.13 -19.03 -2.48
CA TRP A 186 -7.76 -18.40 -3.63
C TRP A 186 -6.74 -17.75 -4.55
N ILE A 187 -6.74 -18.15 -5.82
CA ILE A 187 -5.91 -17.60 -6.88
C ILE A 187 -6.84 -16.94 -7.90
N PRO A 188 -7.10 -15.64 -7.80
CA PRO A 188 -7.93 -14.95 -8.77
C PRO A 188 -7.21 -14.81 -10.11
N ARG A 189 -7.99 -14.63 -11.17
CA ARG A 189 -7.51 -14.50 -12.55
C ARG A 189 -7.65 -13.03 -13.01
N PRO A 190 -6.87 -12.59 -13.99
CA PRO A 190 -7.08 -11.30 -14.62
C PRO A 190 -8.54 -11.13 -15.06
N GLY A 191 -9.13 -9.97 -14.73
CA GLY A 191 -10.54 -9.69 -14.96
C GLY A 191 -11.48 -10.04 -13.81
N ASP A 192 -11.04 -10.80 -12.82
CA ASP A 192 -11.85 -11.09 -11.63
C ASP A 192 -12.09 -9.83 -10.81
N ARG A 193 -13.26 -9.80 -10.15
CA ARG A 193 -13.63 -8.73 -9.23
C ARG A 193 -13.00 -8.98 -7.87
N ILE A 194 -12.11 -8.09 -7.48
CA ILE A 194 -11.52 -8.09 -6.14
C ILE A 194 -12.28 -7.06 -5.31
N TYR A 195 -13.14 -7.54 -4.42
CA TYR A 195 -13.89 -6.67 -3.51
C TYR A 195 -12.96 -6.03 -2.50
N VAL A 196 -12.98 -4.71 -2.45
CA VAL A 196 -12.17 -3.85 -1.58
C VAL A 196 -13.01 -3.15 -0.53
N THR A 197 -14.30 -3.42 -0.53
CA THR A 197 -15.27 -3.11 0.54
C THR A 197 -16.12 -4.34 0.83
N PRO A 198 -16.69 -4.46 2.05
CA PRO A 198 -17.53 -5.59 2.37
C PRO A 198 -18.67 -5.78 1.37
N LYS A 199 -18.85 -7.01 0.90
CA LYS A 199 -20.05 -7.39 0.15
C LYS A 199 -21.29 -7.23 1.04
N LYS A 200 -22.45 -7.08 0.44
CA LYS A 200 -23.70 -6.77 1.15
C LYS A 200 -24.32 -8.01 1.77
N LYS A 201 -24.90 -7.84 2.96
CA LYS A 201 -25.66 -8.89 3.66
C LYS A 201 -27.11 -9.02 3.18
N ASN A 202 -27.61 -8.02 2.46
CA ASN A 202 -28.96 -7.99 1.94
C ASN A 202 -28.97 -7.41 0.54
N TRP A 203 -29.98 -7.76 -0.24
CA TRP A 203 -30.25 -7.13 -1.52
C TRP A 203 -30.87 -5.76 -1.30
N ASP A 204 -30.44 -4.75 -2.04
CA ASP A 204 -31.04 -3.41 -1.95
C ASP A 204 -32.45 -3.45 -2.52
N ARG A 205 -33.44 -3.10 -1.69
CA ARG A 205 -34.86 -3.06 -2.08
C ARG A 205 -35.16 -2.12 -3.24
N LYS A 206 -34.28 -1.16 -3.51
CA LYS A 206 -34.37 -0.26 -4.67
C LYS A 206 -34.09 -0.97 -5.99
N LEU A 207 -33.44 -2.13 -5.96
CA LEU A 207 -33.11 -2.96 -7.13
C LEU A 207 -34.17 -4.06 -7.37
N ARG A 208 -35.45 -3.79 -7.11
CA ARG A 208 -36.53 -4.78 -7.22
C ARG A 208 -36.68 -5.43 -8.59
N GLU A 209 -36.22 -4.75 -9.65
CA GLU A 209 -36.23 -5.29 -11.03
C GLU A 209 -35.29 -6.48 -11.20
N ILE A 210 -34.29 -6.64 -10.31
CA ILE A 210 -33.33 -7.74 -10.32
C ILE A 210 -33.61 -8.63 -9.09
N SER A 211 -34.81 -9.18 -8.98
CA SER A 211 -35.17 -10.04 -7.84
C SER A 211 -34.70 -11.48 -7.97
N THR A 212 -34.41 -11.91 -9.20
CA THR A 212 -33.92 -13.26 -9.51
C THR A 212 -32.76 -13.18 -10.50
N CYS A 213 -31.84 -14.12 -10.42
CA CYS A 213 -30.81 -14.29 -11.44
C CYS A 213 -30.77 -15.75 -11.92
N ARG A 214 -30.46 -15.94 -13.19
CA ARG A 214 -30.20 -17.27 -13.75
C ARG A 214 -28.70 -17.56 -13.62
N MET A 215 -28.39 -18.73 -13.06
CA MET A 215 -27.01 -19.24 -13.08
C MET A 215 -26.67 -19.75 -14.48
N VAL A 216 -25.44 -19.58 -14.84
CA VAL A 216 -24.88 -20.11 -16.10
C VAL A 216 -24.28 -21.49 -15.83
N ALA A 217 -24.30 -22.37 -16.80
CA ALA A 217 -23.70 -23.70 -16.66
C ALA A 217 -22.24 -23.61 -16.21
N GLY A 218 -21.89 -24.33 -15.15
CA GLY A 218 -20.55 -24.29 -14.54
C GLY A 218 -20.31 -23.14 -13.53
N GLU A 219 -21.28 -22.25 -13.34
CA GLU A 219 -21.21 -21.18 -12.34
C GLU A 219 -21.53 -21.71 -10.94
N SER A 220 -20.71 -21.41 -9.96
CA SER A 220 -20.95 -21.75 -8.57
C SER A 220 -21.79 -20.68 -7.85
N THR A 221 -22.34 -21.00 -6.68
CA THR A 221 -22.98 -20.00 -5.80
C THR A 221 -22.01 -18.91 -5.39
N TRP A 222 -20.73 -19.21 -5.24
CA TRP A 222 -19.70 -18.22 -4.98
C TRP A 222 -19.53 -17.24 -6.16
N ASP A 223 -19.54 -17.72 -7.41
CA ASP A 223 -19.47 -16.86 -8.60
C ASP A 223 -20.68 -15.91 -8.68
N VAL A 224 -21.86 -16.39 -8.34
CA VAL A 224 -23.06 -15.54 -8.22
C VAL A 224 -22.87 -14.48 -7.14
N ALA A 225 -22.40 -14.88 -5.96
CA ALA A 225 -22.11 -13.95 -4.87
C ALA A 225 -21.10 -12.87 -5.27
N GLN A 226 -20.05 -13.25 -6.02
CA GLN A 226 -19.07 -12.34 -6.60
C GLN A 226 -19.70 -11.42 -7.66
N ARG A 227 -20.56 -11.93 -8.52
CA ARG A 227 -21.18 -11.13 -9.59
C ARG A 227 -22.05 -10.01 -9.05
N TYR A 228 -22.76 -10.24 -7.95
CA TYR A 228 -23.74 -9.29 -7.41
C TYR A 228 -23.26 -8.52 -6.18
N GLY A 229 -22.09 -8.82 -5.63
CA GLY A 229 -21.57 -8.16 -4.43
C GLY A 229 -22.38 -8.50 -3.16
N ILE A 230 -22.86 -9.74 -3.08
CA ILE A 230 -23.57 -10.31 -1.93
C ILE A 230 -22.61 -11.24 -1.19
N GLN A 231 -22.63 -11.22 0.15
CA GLN A 231 -21.91 -12.21 0.94
C GLN A 231 -22.46 -13.61 0.64
N LEU A 232 -21.59 -14.60 0.50
CA LEU A 232 -21.99 -15.97 0.14
C LEU A 232 -22.98 -16.55 1.16
N GLU A 233 -22.71 -16.37 2.46
CA GLU A 233 -23.63 -16.78 3.52
C GLU A 233 -25.01 -16.08 3.41
N ALA A 234 -25.02 -14.80 3.04
CA ALA A 234 -26.25 -14.07 2.83
C ALA A 234 -27.04 -14.59 1.62
N LEU A 235 -26.34 -15.00 0.54
CA LEU A 235 -26.98 -15.63 -0.61
C LEU A 235 -27.68 -16.95 -0.21
N TYR A 236 -27.03 -17.81 0.57
CA TYR A 236 -27.63 -19.04 1.10
C TYR A 236 -28.88 -18.73 1.94
N ARG A 237 -28.78 -17.78 2.88
CA ARG A 237 -29.89 -17.40 3.75
C ARG A 237 -31.09 -16.86 2.96
N MET A 238 -30.84 -15.99 1.96
CA MET A 238 -31.93 -15.40 1.15
C MET A 238 -32.69 -16.41 0.32
N ASN A 239 -32.05 -17.54 -0.06
CA ASN A 239 -32.66 -18.60 -0.85
C ASN A 239 -33.13 -19.81 0.00
N ALA A 240 -32.98 -19.73 1.32
CA ALA A 240 -33.24 -20.86 2.24
C ALA A 240 -32.38 -22.11 1.86
N TRP A 241 -31.18 -21.92 1.34
CA TRP A 241 -30.27 -22.99 0.99
C TRP A 241 -29.34 -23.35 2.16
N PRO A 242 -28.97 -24.61 2.32
CA PRO A 242 -27.92 -24.99 3.25
C PRO A 242 -26.58 -24.41 2.82
N VAL A 243 -25.67 -24.16 3.79
CA VAL A 243 -24.31 -23.71 3.50
C VAL A 243 -23.61 -24.74 2.59
N GLY A 244 -22.96 -24.25 1.54
CA GLY A 244 -22.29 -25.11 0.55
C GLY A 244 -23.18 -25.66 -0.55
N TYR A 245 -24.46 -25.32 -0.57
CA TYR A 245 -25.38 -25.73 -1.63
C TYR A 245 -24.95 -25.22 -2.99
N GLN A 246 -24.95 -26.11 -3.98
CA GLN A 246 -24.72 -25.81 -5.40
C GLN A 246 -25.98 -26.23 -6.16
N PRO A 247 -26.73 -25.30 -6.76
CA PRO A 247 -27.84 -25.65 -7.65
C PRO A 247 -27.30 -26.40 -8.86
N GLY A 248 -27.95 -27.49 -9.24
CA GLY A 248 -27.63 -28.28 -10.41
C GLY A 248 -28.00 -27.58 -11.72
#